data_fcba0eb12dd01ec2a83bd98fb5e9d875
#
_entry.id   fcba0eb12dd01ec2a83bd98fb5e9d875
#
_cell.length_a   1.000
_cell.length_b   1.000
_cell.length_c   1.000
_cell.angle_alpha   90.00
_cell.angle_beta   90.00
_cell.angle_gamma   90.00
#
_symmetry.space_group_name_H-M   'P 1'
#
loop_
_entity.id
_entity.type
_entity.pdbx_description
1 polymer ?
#
loop_
_entity_poly.entity_id
_entity_poly.type
_entity_poly.pdbx_seq_one_letter_code
_entity_poly.pdbx_strand_id
1 'polypeptide(L)'
;VFTKLGWHVETDTFTAKTPNGDVEFTNLIYTFDPAAPRKLVLSAHFDSKWFAEGGFIGATDSAAPVGFLLDTAEALTPLLAARRERVQAGSPLLTADVDETEAAETTLQIVLFDGEEAFHSWTAEDSVYGSRHLAHKWDNTYVEHLQARRQSPTPTILESMDVLVLLDLLGAPRPVLKSHYRGTDWLFDTLISADARIRAASLVNGTDEWFLPQRGWGGGIDDDHRPFLTRGVPILHLITNPFPNVWHNMGDNKDALDLDVCRRWNAVMRVFTAEYLHLAPDDGAPKRRGEDEYRSDELVRVRAGAGSG
;
A
#
# COMPACT_ATOMS: atom_id res chain seq x y z
N VAL A 1 -2.96 -0.73 17.03
CA VAL A 1 -3.23 0.41 16.16
C VAL A 1 -4.62 0.23 15.55
N PHE A 2 -4.84 -0.65 14.61
CA PHE A 2 -6.04 -0.79 13.77
C PHE A 2 -7.37 -0.93 14.55
N THR A 3 -7.40 -1.75 15.61
CA THR A 3 -8.59 -1.88 16.47
C THR A 3 -8.99 -0.54 17.09
N LYS A 4 -8.01 0.27 17.51
CA LYS A 4 -8.25 1.62 18.07
C LYS A 4 -8.75 2.60 17.00
N LEU A 5 -8.38 2.39 15.73
CA LEU A 5 -8.82 3.17 14.59
C LEU A 5 -10.19 2.72 14.05
N GLY A 6 -10.77 1.66 14.60
CA GLY A 6 -12.07 1.14 14.19
C GLY A 6 -12.05 0.31 12.90
N TRP A 7 -10.86 -0.21 12.50
CA TRP A 7 -10.73 -1.09 11.36
C TRP A 7 -11.17 -2.51 11.71
N HIS A 8 -11.68 -3.22 10.73
CA HIS A 8 -11.90 -4.65 10.82
C HIS A 8 -10.55 -5.39 10.84
N VAL A 9 -10.39 -6.32 11.77
CA VAL A 9 -9.13 -7.04 12.00
C VAL A 9 -9.39 -8.53 11.82
N GLU A 10 -8.65 -9.15 10.92
CA GLU A 10 -8.67 -10.59 10.68
C GLU A 10 -7.26 -11.15 10.80
N THR A 11 -7.16 -12.41 11.17
CA THR A 11 -5.93 -13.19 11.17
C THR A 11 -6.10 -14.44 10.32
N ASP A 12 -5.06 -14.82 9.61
CA ASP A 12 -5.00 -16.04 8.83
C ASP A 12 -3.87 -16.91 9.35
N THR A 13 -4.19 -17.76 10.33
CA THR A 13 -3.22 -18.67 10.98
C THR A 13 -3.24 -20.03 10.30
N PHE A 14 -2.06 -20.55 9.98
CA PHE A 14 -1.87 -21.84 9.34
C PHE A 14 -0.52 -22.45 9.71
N THR A 15 -0.37 -23.75 9.50
CA THR A 15 0.91 -24.45 9.67
C THR A 15 1.47 -24.86 8.30
N ALA A 16 2.74 -24.61 8.07
CA ALA A 16 3.45 -25.07 6.86
C ALA A 16 4.70 -25.84 7.21
N LYS A 17 5.07 -26.73 6.30
CA LYS A 17 6.37 -27.45 6.36
C LYS A 17 7.47 -26.50 5.93
N THR A 18 8.51 -26.44 6.73
CA THR A 18 9.72 -25.67 6.45
C THR A 18 10.95 -26.59 6.55
N PRO A 19 12.13 -26.18 6.11
CA PRO A 19 13.37 -26.92 6.36
C PRO A 19 13.66 -27.17 7.85
N ASN A 20 13.10 -26.35 8.74
CA ASN A 20 13.25 -26.48 10.20
C ASN A 20 12.10 -27.27 10.86
N GLY A 21 11.21 -27.91 10.08
CA GLY A 21 10.03 -28.63 10.58
C GLY A 21 8.74 -27.87 10.33
N ASP A 22 7.68 -28.30 10.99
CA ASP A 22 6.38 -27.63 10.90
C ASP A 22 6.40 -26.35 11.73
N VAL A 23 6.06 -25.21 11.09
CA VAL A 23 6.01 -23.87 11.70
C VAL A 23 4.62 -23.29 11.52
N GLU A 24 4.10 -22.65 12.56
CA GLU A 24 2.88 -21.87 12.50
C GLU A 24 3.17 -20.45 12.05
N PHE A 25 2.39 -19.96 11.07
CA PHE A 25 2.45 -18.60 10.53
C PHE A 25 1.10 -17.91 10.70
N THR A 26 1.11 -16.58 10.79
CA THR A 26 -0.13 -15.80 10.94
C THR A 26 -0.08 -14.51 10.14
N ASN A 27 -0.74 -14.47 8.98
CA ASN A 27 -0.96 -13.23 8.27
C ASN A 27 -1.93 -12.32 9.01
N LEU A 28 -1.70 -11.00 8.96
CA LEU A 28 -2.54 -9.99 9.59
C LEU A 28 -3.24 -9.16 8.51
N ILE A 29 -4.57 -9.07 8.58
CA ILE A 29 -5.40 -8.43 7.58
C ILE A 29 -6.24 -7.34 8.26
N TYR A 30 -6.16 -6.12 7.74
CA TYR A 30 -6.84 -4.94 8.26
C TYR A 30 -7.63 -4.27 7.15
N THR A 31 -8.94 -4.17 7.30
CA THR A 31 -9.83 -3.59 6.29
C THR A 31 -10.62 -2.43 6.87
N PHE A 32 -10.58 -1.26 6.23
CA PHE A 32 -11.33 -0.10 6.71
C PHE A 32 -12.84 -0.31 6.58
N ASP A 33 -13.30 -0.77 5.41
CA ASP A 33 -14.70 -1.10 5.16
C ASP A 33 -14.82 -2.50 4.54
N PRO A 34 -15.09 -3.54 5.34
CA PRO A 34 -15.16 -4.91 4.84
C PRO A 34 -16.35 -5.18 3.90
N ALA A 35 -17.37 -4.29 3.89
CA ALA A 35 -18.51 -4.40 2.99
C ALA A 35 -18.21 -3.86 1.58
N ALA A 36 -17.14 -3.09 1.41
CA ALA A 36 -16.75 -2.55 0.11
C ALA A 36 -16.34 -3.68 -0.85
N PRO A 37 -16.87 -3.70 -2.09
CA PRO A 37 -16.64 -4.79 -3.03
C PRO A 37 -15.23 -4.78 -3.65
N ARG A 38 -14.52 -3.67 -3.59
CA ARG A 38 -13.19 -3.48 -4.19
C ARG A 38 -12.17 -3.04 -3.16
N LYS A 39 -10.92 -3.43 -3.33
CA LYS A 39 -9.86 -3.16 -2.36
C LYS A 39 -8.58 -2.68 -3.04
N LEU A 40 -8.11 -1.50 -2.63
CA LEU A 40 -6.70 -1.17 -2.73
C LEU A 40 -5.99 -1.89 -1.60
N VAL A 41 -5.10 -2.83 -1.92
CA VAL A 41 -4.36 -3.60 -0.91
C VAL A 41 -2.93 -3.08 -0.84
N LEU A 42 -2.54 -2.57 0.33
CA LEU A 42 -1.14 -2.23 0.63
C LEU A 42 -0.55 -3.35 1.50
N SER A 43 0.66 -3.78 1.23
CA SER A 43 1.26 -4.91 1.92
C SER A 43 2.76 -4.78 2.14
N ALA A 44 3.25 -5.48 3.15
CA ALA A 44 4.65 -5.74 3.45
C ALA A 44 4.72 -7.04 4.26
N HIS A 45 5.89 -7.68 4.36
CA HIS A 45 6.08 -8.75 5.33
C HIS A 45 6.51 -8.17 6.68
N PHE A 46 6.22 -8.90 7.77
CA PHE A 46 6.59 -8.45 9.12
C PHE A 46 7.50 -9.42 9.85
N ASP A 47 7.72 -10.61 9.30
CA ASP A 47 8.78 -11.48 9.74
C ASP A 47 10.15 -10.92 9.35
N SER A 48 11.21 -11.50 9.83
CA SER A 48 12.58 -11.16 9.46
C SER A 48 13.39 -12.42 9.26
N LYS A 49 14.44 -12.32 8.45
CA LYS A 49 15.28 -13.46 8.11
C LYS A 49 15.79 -14.18 9.35
N TRP A 50 15.65 -15.50 9.31
CA TRP A 50 16.16 -16.34 10.37
C TRP A 50 17.69 -16.47 10.32
N PHE A 51 18.34 -16.21 11.46
CA PHE A 51 19.76 -16.45 11.66
C PHE A 51 19.94 -17.29 12.93
N ALA A 52 20.85 -18.26 12.89
CA ALA A 52 21.11 -19.16 14.01
C ALA A 52 21.58 -18.40 15.28
N GLU A 53 22.29 -17.29 15.09
CA GLU A 53 22.77 -16.42 16.18
C GLU A 53 21.65 -15.60 16.79
N GLY A 54 20.51 -15.47 16.11
CA GLY A 54 19.40 -14.61 16.51
C GLY A 54 19.70 -13.11 16.42
N GLY A 55 18.71 -12.28 16.82
CA GLY A 55 18.89 -10.83 16.95
C GLY A 55 18.87 -10.03 15.66
N PHE A 56 18.57 -10.64 14.50
CA PHE A 56 18.32 -9.92 13.27
C PHE A 56 16.98 -9.18 13.34
N ILE A 57 16.94 -7.93 12.90
CA ILE A 57 15.77 -7.06 13.02
C ILE A 57 15.06 -6.86 11.68
N GLY A 58 15.81 -6.83 10.55
CA GLY A 58 15.25 -6.50 9.25
C GLY A 58 14.66 -5.09 9.23
N ALA A 59 15.44 -4.07 9.56
CA ALA A 59 14.92 -2.70 9.68
C ALA A 59 14.44 -2.14 8.34
N THR A 60 15.16 -2.43 7.25
CA THR A 60 14.74 -2.13 5.88
C THR A 60 13.90 -3.25 5.28
N ASP A 61 14.04 -4.47 5.80
CA ASP A 61 13.58 -5.76 5.30
C ASP A 61 12.69 -6.51 6.34
N SER A 62 11.43 -6.16 6.63
CA SER A 62 10.66 -5.02 6.13
C SER A 62 9.99 -4.23 7.25
N ALA A 63 10.69 -4.00 8.41
CA ALA A 63 10.10 -3.26 9.53
C ALA A 63 9.72 -1.81 9.18
N ALA A 64 10.56 -1.09 8.39
CA ALA A 64 10.23 0.26 7.94
C ALA A 64 9.05 0.28 6.96
N PRO A 65 8.96 -0.60 5.93
CA PRO A 65 7.75 -0.79 5.14
C PRO A 65 6.48 -0.98 5.97
N VAL A 66 6.49 -1.87 6.97
CA VAL A 66 5.36 -2.04 7.90
C VAL A 66 5.04 -0.72 8.60
N GLY A 67 6.06 0.01 9.07
CA GLY A 67 5.89 1.33 9.68
C GLY A 67 5.20 2.34 8.76
N PHE A 68 5.51 2.35 7.47
CA PHE A 68 4.86 3.24 6.48
C PHE A 68 3.38 2.90 6.27
N LEU A 69 3.03 1.61 6.31
CA LEU A 69 1.64 1.17 6.23
C LEU A 69 0.83 1.55 7.47
N LEU A 70 1.41 1.41 8.67
CA LEU A 70 0.79 1.85 9.92
C LEU A 70 0.55 3.36 9.93
N ASP A 71 1.54 4.14 9.50
CA ASP A 71 1.47 5.60 9.38
C ASP A 71 0.39 6.03 8.38
N THR A 72 0.32 5.36 7.23
CA THR A 72 -0.70 5.62 6.20
C THR A 72 -2.10 5.36 6.73
N ALA A 73 -2.32 4.23 7.43
CA ALA A 73 -3.61 3.91 8.03
C ALA A 73 -4.03 4.94 9.08
N GLU A 74 -3.11 5.31 9.98
CA GLU A 74 -3.38 6.26 11.05
C GLU A 74 -3.72 7.65 10.49
N ALA A 75 -2.93 8.14 9.53
CA ALA A 75 -3.11 9.43 8.92
C ALA A 75 -4.39 9.54 8.08
N LEU A 76 -4.78 8.48 7.36
CA LEU A 76 -5.89 8.51 6.42
C LEU A 76 -7.23 8.04 7.01
N THR A 77 -7.25 7.43 8.19
CA THR A 77 -8.50 6.96 8.81
C THR A 77 -9.58 8.06 8.93
N PRO A 78 -9.28 9.30 9.36
CA PRO A 78 -10.29 10.35 9.41
C PRO A 78 -10.87 10.70 8.02
N LEU A 79 -10.01 10.74 7.00
CA LEU A 79 -10.42 11.03 5.61
C LEU A 79 -11.27 9.89 5.04
N LEU A 80 -10.90 8.64 5.31
CA LEU A 80 -11.67 7.46 4.92
C LEU A 80 -13.06 7.46 5.57
N ALA A 81 -13.15 7.83 6.85
CA ALA A 81 -14.41 7.92 7.56
C ALA A 81 -15.32 8.98 6.95
N ALA A 82 -14.80 10.19 6.72
CA ALA A 82 -15.56 11.29 6.11
C ALA A 82 -15.99 10.95 4.67
N ARG A 83 -15.13 10.30 3.88
CA ARG A 83 -15.48 9.80 2.55
C ARG A 83 -16.62 8.79 2.61
N ARG A 84 -16.58 7.83 3.53
CA ARG A 84 -17.66 6.86 3.73
C ARG A 84 -18.99 7.52 4.04
N GLU A 85 -18.99 8.53 4.91
CA GLU A 85 -20.20 9.32 5.21
C GLU A 85 -20.76 10.03 3.97
N ARG A 86 -19.89 10.62 3.12
CA ARG A 86 -20.31 11.25 1.86
C ARG A 86 -20.92 10.22 0.89
N VAL A 87 -20.31 9.08 0.71
CA VAL A 87 -20.81 7.99 -0.15
C VAL A 87 -22.19 7.52 0.34
N GLN A 88 -22.36 7.33 1.64
CA GLN A 88 -23.64 6.93 2.24
C GLN A 88 -24.72 8.00 2.09
N ALA A 89 -24.35 9.26 2.10
CA ALA A 89 -25.25 10.40 1.87
C ALA A 89 -25.58 10.63 0.38
N GLY A 90 -25.02 9.85 -0.54
CA GLY A 90 -25.17 10.05 -1.99
C GLY A 90 -24.53 11.35 -2.50
N SER A 91 -23.57 11.90 -1.78
CA SER A 91 -22.84 13.10 -2.19
C SER A 91 -21.74 12.74 -3.20
N PRO A 92 -21.53 13.55 -4.26
CA PRO A 92 -20.52 13.23 -5.28
C PRO A 92 -19.10 13.17 -4.70
N LEU A 93 -18.29 12.26 -5.21
CA LEU A 93 -16.87 12.25 -5.01
C LEU A 93 -16.24 13.31 -5.93
N LEU A 94 -15.19 13.94 -5.51
CA LEU A 94 -14.66 15.25 -5.92
C LEU A 94 -14.30 15.48 -7.39
N THR A 95 -14.43 14.56 -8.32
CA THR A 95 -13.97 14.77 -9.69
C THR A 95 -14.98 14.28 -10.73
N ALA A 96 -15.34 15.17 -11.65
CA ALA A 96 -16.29 14.92 -12.73
C ALA A 96 -15.84 13.87 -13.77
N ASP A 97 -14.59 13.41 -13.72
CA ASP A 97 -13.96 12.55 -14.73
C ASP A 97 -13.71 11.11 -14.24
N VAL A 98 -14.14 10.76 -13.04
CA VAL A 98 -13.98 9.43 -12.45
C VAL A 98 -15.29 8.68 -12.51
N ASP A 99 -15.26 7.38 -12.79
CA ASP A 99 -16.41 6.52 -12.53
C ASP A 99 -16.70 6.53 -11.03
N GLU A 100 -17.60 7.44 -10.63
CA GLU A 100 -17.98 7.66 -9.23
C GLU A 100 -18.42 6.38 -8.55
N THR A 101 -18.92 5.44 -9.33
CA THR A 101 -19.41 4.18 -8.82
C THR A 101 -18.25 3.26 -8.43
N GLU A 102 -17.22 3.14 -9.25
CA GLU A 102 -16.03 2.34 -8.90
C GLU A 102 -15.24 2.97 -7.75
N ALA A 103 -15.08 4.29 -7.80
CA ALA A 103 -14.41 5.02 -6.73
C ALA A 103 -15.12 4.84 -5.37
N ALA A 104 -16.45 4.95 -5.35
CA ALA A 104 -17.26 4.79 -4.13
C ALA A 104 -17.17 3.38 -3.52
N GLU A 105 -16.91 2.37 -4.33
CA GLU A 105 -16.88 0.98 -3.93
C GLU A 105 -15.51 0.48 -3.46
N THR A 106 -14.44 1.25 -3.64
CA THR A 106 -13.10 0.84 -3.28
C THR A 106 -12.77 1.24 -1.85
N THR A 107 -12.22 0.32 -1.06
CA THR A 107 -11.72 0.57 0.30
C THR A 107 -10.22 0.31 0.41
N LEU A 108 -9.63 0.78 1.51
CA LEU A 108 -8.25 0.45 1.87
C LEU A 108 -8.21 -0.84 2.69
N GLN A 109 -7.34 -1.75 2.29
CA GLN A 109 -6.96 -2.93 3.05
C GLN A 109 -5.44 -2.96 3.23
N ILE A 110 -4.98 -3.34 4.41
CA ILE A 110 -3.56 -3.55 4.70
C ILE A 110 -3.38 -5.02 5.05
N VAL A 111 -2.40 -5.65 4.42
CA VAL A 111 -2.03 -7.05 4.66
C VAL A 111 -0.56 -7.09 5.07
N LEU A 112 -0.31 -7.65 6.24
CA LEU A 112 1.05 -7.93 6.70
C LEU A 112 1.26 -9.43 6.61
N PHE A 113 2.21 -9.83 5.75
CA PHE A 113 2.54 -11.23 5.52
C PHE A 113 3.52 -11.74 6.56
N ASP A 114 3.35 -13.02 6.94
CA ASP A 114 4.25 -13.76 7.81
C ASP A 114 4.96 -14.83 7.00
N GLY A 115 6.26 -15.01 7.23
CA GLY A 115 7.04 -16.04 6.57
C GLY A 115 7.30 -15.75 5.09
N GLU A 116 7.64 -14.52 4.74
CA GLU A 116 8.20 -14.18 3.44
C GLU A 116 9.59 -14.81 3.29
N GLU A 117 10.38 -14.69 4.34
CA GLU A 117 11.79 -15.06 4.37
C GLU A 117 12.03 -16.57 4.31
N ALA A 118 12.98 -16.95 3.47
CA ALA A 118 13.44 -18.32 3.42
C ALA A 118 14.23 -18.71 4.68
N PHE A 119 13.96 -19.88 5.23
CA PHE A 119 14.74 -20.43 6.36
C PHE A 119 16.15 -20.80 5.95
N HIS A 120 16.33 -21.40 4.78
CA HIS A 120 17.63 -21.85 4.28
C HIS A 120 17.95 -21.25 2.91
N SER A 121 17.10 -21.47 1.93
CA SER A 121 17.35 -21.09 0.54
C SER A 121 16.07 -20.69 -0.14
N TRP A 122 16.08 -19.58 -0.83
CA TRP A 122 14.93 -19.10 -1.59
C TRP A 122 14.53 -20.10 -2.67
N THR A 123 13.40 -20.75 -2.45
CA THR A 123 12.77 -21.70 -3.37
C THR A 123 11.26 -21.55 -3.34
N ALA A 124 10.56 -22.23 -4.25
CA ALA A 124 9.09 -22.22 -4.25
C ALA A 124 8.49 -22.85 -2.97
N GLU A 125 9.23 -23.70 -2.27
CA GLU A 125 8.82 -24.38 -1.04
C GLU A 125 9.31 -23.65 0.21
N ASP A 126 10.48 -23.00 0.15
CA ASP A 126 11.13 -22.32 1.28
C ASP A 126 11.18 -20.81 1.02
N SER A 127 10.04 -20.16 0.94
CA SER A 127 9.83 -18.71 0.92
C SER A 127 8.34 -18.40 0.80
N VAL A 128 7.96 -17.15 1.03
CA VAL A 128 6.64 -16.56 0.81
C VAL A 128 5.48 -17.42 1.33
N TYR A 129 5.68 -18.03 2.50
CA TYR A 129 4.71 -18.98 3.09
C TYR A 129 3.33 -18.35 3.30
N GLY A 130 3.30 -17.15 3.90
CA GLY A 130 2.08 -16.43 4.20
C GLY A 130 1.33 -15.98 2.97
N SER A 131 1.99 -15.31 2.06
CA SER A 131 1.36 -14.80 0.84
C SER A 131 0.89 -15.93 -0.07
N ARG A 132 1.65 -17.03 -0.16
CA ARG A 132 1.26 -18.23 -0.90
C ARG A 132 0.00 -18.87 -0.33
N HIS A 133 -0.08 -19.03 1.00
CA HIS A 133 -1.26 -19.56 1.68
C HIS A 133 -2.47 -18.65 1.48
N LEU A 134 -2.31 -17.35 1.73
CA LEU A 134 -3.40 -16.39 1.65
C LEU A 134 -3.94 -16.23 0.22
N ALA A 135 -3.07 -16.14 -0.78
CA ALA A 135 -3.47 -16.07 -2.18
C ALA A 135 -4.26 -17.31 -2.60
N HIS A 136 -3.84 -18.52 -2.19
CA HIS A 136 -4.59 -19.76 -2.45
C HIS A 136 -5.95 -19.76 -1.75
N LYS A 137 -6.00 -19.37 -0.47
CA LYS A 137 -7.25 -19.28 0.30
C LYS A 137 -8.24 -18.32 -0.34
N TRP A 138 -7.79 -17.11 -0.70
CA TRP A 138 -8.65 -16.08 -1.27
C TRP A 138 -9.13 -16.40 -2.68
N ASP A 139 -8.34 -17.11 -3.47
CA ASP A 139 -8.72 -17.61 -4.80
C ASP A 139 -9.84 -18.67 -4.74
N ASN A 140 -9.95 -19.37 -3.61
CA ASN A 140 -10.95 -20.41 -3.38
C ASN A 140 -12.09 -20.00 -2.41
N THR A 141 -12.12 -18.74 -1.98
CA THR A 141 -13.17 -18.22 -1.10
C THR A 141 -14.12 -17.31 -1.88
N TYR A 142 -15.33 -17.76 -2.11
CA TYR A 142 -16.35 -17.03 -2.85
C TYR A 142 -17.12 -16.06 -1.94
N VAL A 143 -17.50 -14.91 -2.48
CA VAL A 143 -18.16 -13.84 -1.72
C VAL A 143 -19.44 -13.41 -2.43
N GLU A 144 -20.59 -13.92 -1.95
CA GLU A 144 -21.90 -13.71 -2.58
C GLU A 144 -22.34 -12.23 -2.67
N HIS A 145 -21.97 -11.41 -1.70
CA HIS A 145 -22.36 -10.00 -1.67
C HIS A 145 -21.56 -9.09 -2.62
N LEU A 146 -20.52 -9.61 -3.25
CA LEU A 146 -19.71 -8.87 -4.25
C LEU A 146 -20.25 -9.02 -5.69
N GLN A 147 -21.41 -9.65 -5.88
CA GLN A 147 -21.97 -10.04 -7.19
C GLN A 147 -22.26 -8.87 -8.14
N ALA A 148 -22.31 -7.64 -7.66
CA ALA A 148 -22.95 -6.56 -8.45
C ALA A 148 -22.13 -6.09 -9.66
N ARG A 149 -20.84 -6.43 -9.82
CA ARG A 149 -19.99 -5.73 -10.78
C ARG A 149 -18.90 -6.49 -11.52
N ARG A 150 -18.66 -7.73 -11.25
CA ARG A 150 -17.69 -8.51 -12.04
C ARG A 150 -18.43 -9.46 -12.95
N GLN A 151 -17.84 -9.74 -14.11
CA GLN A 151 -18.39 -10.68 -15.10
C GLN A 151 -18.53 -12.12 -14.57
N SER A 152 -17.98 -12.38 -13.36
CA SER A 152 -18.13 -13.64 -12.64
C SER A 152 -19.41 -13.60 -11.79
N PRO A 153 -20.30 -14.59 -11.91
CA PRO A 153 -21.51 -14.69 -11.08
C PRO A 153 -21.20 -14.93 -9.59
N THR A 154 -20.01 -15.38 -9.25
CA THR A 154 -19.53 -15.66 -7.89
C THR A 154 -18.06 -15.24 -7.76
N PRO A 155 -17.77 -13.96 -7.51
CA PRO A 155 -16.39 -13.51 -7.40
C PRO A 155 -15.73 -14.08 -6.14
N THR A 156 -14.43 -14.36 -6.23
CA THR A 156 -13.60 -14.72 -5.09
C THR A 156 -13.13 -13.48 -4.33
N ILE A 157 -12.63 -13.67 -3.10
CA ILE A 157 -11.99 -12.56 -2.37
C ILE A 157 -10.82 -11.99 -3.19
N LEU A 158 -10.04 -12.85 -3.85
CA LEU A 158 -8.91 -12.46 -4.67
C LEU A 158 -9.33 -11.50 -5.79
N GLU A 159 -10.45 -11.78 -6.46
CA GLU A 159 -11.00 -10.94 -7.54
C GLU A 159 -11.50 -9.57 -7.04
N SER A 160 -11.69 -9.39 -5.74
CA SER A 160 -12.01 -8.08 -5.16
C SER A 160 -10.82 -7.14 -5.06
N MET A 161 -9.60 -7.63 -5.27
CA MET A 161 -8.38 -6.80 -5.22
C MET A 161 -8.22 -6.03 -6.53
N ASP A 162 -8.24 -4.71 -6.46
CA ASP A 162 -7.94 -3.85 -7.62
C ASP A 162 -6.46 -3.87 -7.95
N VAL A 163 -5.64 -3.82 -6.93
CA VAL A 163 -4.18 -3.88 -7.01
C VAL A 163 -3.60 -4.29 -5.66
N LEU A 164 -2.53 -5.07 -5.70
CA LEU A 164 -1.65 -5.32 -4.57
C LEU A 164 -0.41 -4.42 -4.70
N VAL A 165 -0.23 -3.51 -3.76
CA VAL A 165 0.95 -2.66 -3.62
C VAL A 165 1.84 -3.27 -2.55
N LEU A 166 2.94 -3.87 -2.97
CA LEU A 166 3.91 -4.49 -2.05
C LEU A 166 5.09 -3.56 -1.83
N LEU A 167 5.41 -3.32 -0.56
CA LEU A 167 6.55 -2.53 -0.11
C LEU A 167 7.58 -3.45 0.52
N ASP A 168 8.81 -3.39 0.01
CA ASP A 168 9.93 -4.16 0.52
C ASP A 168 11.27 -3.42 0.37
N LEU A 169 12.23 -3.69 1.26
CA LEU A 169 13.59 -3.15 1.25
C LEU A 169 13.66 -1.61 1.21
N LEU A 170 12.77 -0.93 1.93
CA LEU A 170 12.67 0.53 1.94
C LEU A 170 13.16 1.13 3.27
N GLY A 171 13.53 2.42 3.22
CA GLY A 171 13.97 3.19 4.38
C GLY A 171 15.47 3.46 4.45
N ALA A 172 16.28 2.74 3.68
CA ALA A 172 17.72 3.02 3.54
C ALA A 172 17.96 4.31 2.71
N PRO A 173 19.15 4.95 2.87
CA PRO A 173 19.53 6.11 2.06
C PRO A 173 19.54 5.84 0.56
N ARG A 174 19.13 6.82 -0.24
CA ARG A 174 19.21 6.81 -1.71
C ARG A 174 18.51 5.62 -2.36
N PRO A 175 17.22 5.41 -2.08
CA PRO A 175 16.45 4.35 -2.74
C PRO A 175 16.34 4.61 -4.24
N VAL A 176 16.33 3.54 -5.04
CA VAL A 176 16.14 3.59 -6.49
C VAL A 176 15.05 2.61 -6.88
N LEU A 177 13.96 3.12 -7.44
CA LEU A 177 12.80 2.31 -7.81
C LEU A 177 12.54 2.35 -9.31
N LYS A 178 12.01 1.24 -9.83
CA LYS A 178 11.59 1.09 -11.23
C LYS A 178 10.20 0.47 -11.27
N SER A 179 9.44 0.76 -12.31
CA SER A 179 8.22 0.00 -12.57
C SER A 179 8.58 -1.40 -13.08
N HIS A 180 8.00 -2.42 -12.46
CA HIS A 180 8.25 -3.82 -12.78
C HIS A 180 7.17 -4.43 -13.69
N TYR A 181 5.94 -3.87 -13.68
CA TYR A 181 4.79 -4.45 -14.35
C TYR A 181 4.08 -3.43 -15.24
N ARG A 182 3.94 -3.75 -16.52
CA ARG A 182 3.36 -2.87 -17.53
C ARG A 182 1.90 -2.47 -17.22
N GLY A 183 1.12 -3.41 -16.67
CA GLY A 183 -0.29 -3.16 -16.35
C GLY A 183 -0.53 -2.12 -15.26
N THR A 184 0.48 -1.85 -14.44
CA THR A 184 0.43 -0.91 -13.31
C THR A 184 1.40 0.26 -13.45
N ASP A 185 1.97 0.47 -14.66
CA ASP A 185 2.88 1.61 -14.92
C ASP A 185 2.23 2.95 -14.59
N TRP A 186 0.94 3.11 -14.85
CA TRP A 186 0.21 4.33 -14.55
C TRP A 186 0.18 4.65 -13.04
N LEU A 187 0.14 3.62 -12.18
CA LEU A 187 0.26 3.79 -10.73
C LEU A 187 1.67 4.23 -10.33
N PHE A 188 2.67 3.68 -11.00
CA PHE A 188 4.04 4.12 -10.78
C PHE A 188 4.24 5.58 -11.21
N ASP A 189 3.62 6.02 -12.31
CA ASP A 189 3.62 7.41 -12.73
C ASP A 189 2.90 8.33 -11.73
N THR A 190 1.86 7.83 -11.07
CA THR A 190 1.20 8.55 -9.96
C THR A 190 2.15 8.76 -8.77
N LEU A 191 2.94 7.74 -8.41
CA LEU A 191 3.98 7.87 -7.37
C LEU A 191 5.05 8.90 -7.74
N ILE A 192 5.54 8.89 -8.98
CA ILE A 192 6.49 9.90 -9.49
C ILE A 192 5.91 11.31 -9.32
N SER A 193 4.65 11.49 -9.74
CA SER A 193 3.95 12.77 -9.63
C SER A 193 3.76 13.20 -8.18
N ALA A 194 3.32 12.30 -7.30
CA ALA A 194 3.14 12.57 -5.87
C ALA A 194 4.46 13.02 -5.23
N ASP A 195 5.54 12.28 -5.44
CA ASP A 195 6.86 12.60 -4.93
C ASP A 195 7.36 13.95 -5.42
N ALA A 196 7.23 14.24 -6.70
CA ALA A 196 7.64 15.53 -7.28
C ALA A 196 6.88 16.71 -6.65
N ARG A 197 5.57 16.57 -6.43
CA ARG A 197 4.74 17.62 -5.79
C ARG A 197 5.09 17.82 -4.32
N ILE A 198 5.33 16.74 -3.57
CA ILE A 198 5.75 16.78 -2.16
C ILE A 198 7.08 17.53 -2.02
N ARG A 199 8.05 17.23 -2.90
CA ARG A 199 9.36 17.93 -2.94
C ARG A 199 9.20 19.40 -3.33
N ALA A 200 8.44 19.69 -4.38
CA ALA A 200 8.20 21.06 -4.84
C ALA A 200 7.51 21.93 -3.77
N ALA A 201 6.65 21.34 -2.95
CA ALA A 201 6.01 21.99 -1.82
C ALA A 201 6.90 22.12 -0.57
N SER A 202 8.15 21.63 -0.63
CA SER A 202 9.11 21.63 0.50
C SER A 202 8.56 20.94 1.76
N LEU A 203 7.73 19.92 1.58
CA LEU A 203 7.16 19.14 2.69
C LEU A 203 8.11 18.08 3.23
N VAL A 204 9.17 17.76 2.48
CA VAL A 204 10.20 16.78 2.84
C VAL A 204 11.58 17.30 2.48
N ASN A 205 12.59 16.77 3.16
CA ASN A 205 13.97 17.03 2.83
C ASN A 205 14.45 16.18 1.64
N GLY A 206 15.47 16.66 0.94
CA GLY A 206 16.10 15.97 -0.19
C GLY A 206 15.45 16.27 -1.54
N THR A 207 16.29 16.32 -2.55
CA THR A 207 15.91 16.63 -3.94
C THR A 207 16.10 15.44 -4.88
N ASP A 208 16.70 14.35 -4.39
CA ASP A 208 17.03 13.18 -5.19
C ASP A 208 15.77 12.53 -5.80
N GLU A 209 15.88 12.11 -7.03
CA GLU A 209 14.83 11.36 -7.72
C GLU A 209 14.98 9.88 -7.40
N TRP A 210 13.95 9.33 -6.74
CA TRP A 210 13.93 7.92 -6.36
C TRP A 210 13.31 7.03 -7.42
N PHE A 211 12.27 7.54 -8.07
CA PHE A 211 11.49 6.80 -9.05
C PHE A 211 12.06 7.05 -10.44
N LEU A 212 12.68 6.02 -11.00
CA LEU A 212 13.26 6.13 -12.34
C LEU A 212 12.18 6.00 -13.42
N PRO A 213 12.25 6.80 -14.50
CA PRO A 213 11.32 6.70 -15.61
C PRO A 213 11.52 5.42 -16.44
N GLN A 214 12.66 4.72 -16.25
CA GLN A 214 12.93 3.47 -16.93
C GLN A 214 11.99 2.36 -16.45
N ARG A 215 11.45 1.62 -17.39
CA ARG A 215 10.60 0.46 -17.12
C ARG A 215 11.45 -0.81 -17.09
N GLY A 216 11.29 -1.59 -16.02
CA GLY A 216 12.05 -2.84 -15.80
C GLY A 216 11.25 -4.11 -16.11
N TRP A 217 10.38 -4.07 -17.12
CA TRP A 217 9.48 -5.18 -17.41
C TRP A 217 10.22 -6.49 -17.69
N GLY A 218 9.73 -7.59 -17.09
CA GLY A 218 10.21 -8.94 -17.32
C GLY A 218 11.43 -9.36 -16.50
N GLY A 219 11.98 -8.50 -15.64
CA GLY A 219 13.03 -8.84 -14.67
C GLY A 219 12.44 -9.02 -13.28
N GLY A 220 11.90 -10.21 -12.96
CA GLY A 220 11.20 -10.42 -11.72
C GLY A 220 12.17 -10.57 -10.54
N ILE A 221 12.02 -9.71 -9.54
CA ILE A 221 12.42 -10.02 -8.17
C ILE A 221 11.28 -10.86 -7.61
N ASP A 222 11.56 -12.07 -7.10
CA ASP A 222 10.55 -12.88 -6.43
C ASP A 222 10.30 -12.33 -5.02
N ASP A 223 9.02 -12.32 -4.63
CA ASP A 223 8.58 -11.73 -3.37
C ASP A 223 7.09 -12.09 -3.15
N ASP A 224 6.48 -11.66 -2.05
CA ASP A 224 5.09 -11.92 -1.64
C ASP A 224 4.01 -11.61 -2.70
N HIS A 225 4.30 -10.77 -3.68
CA HIS A 225 3.37 -10.50 -4.78
C HIS A 225 3.21 -11.67 -5.77
N ARG A 226 4.19 -12.57 -5.88
CA ARG A 226 4.21 -13.65 -6.90
C ARG A 226 3.00 -14.57 -6.84
N PRO A 227 2.55 -15.06 -5.68
CA PRO A 227 1.37 -15.90 -5.59
C PRO A 227 0.08 -15.21 -6.08
N PHE A 228 -0.02 -13.90 -5.90
CA PHE A 228 -1.14 -13.08 -6.36
C PHE A 228 -1.05 -12.77 -7.86
N LEU A 229 0.13 -12.40 -8.35
CA LEU A 229 0.39 -12.14 -9.77
C LEU A 229 0.01 -13.33 -10.64
N THR A 230 0.42 -14.55 -10.25
CA THR A 230 0.11 -15.78 -11.00
C THR A 230 -1.38 -16.12 -11.06
N ARG A 231 -2.18 -15.48 -10.21
CA ARG A 231 -3.65 -15.58 -10.16
C ARG A 231 -4.36 -14.36 -10.77
N GLY A 232 -3.61 -13.48 -11.44
CA GLY A 232 -4.18 -12.37 -12.22
C GLY A 232 -4.40 -11.08 -11.43
N VAL A 233 -3.94 -10.96 -10.17
CA VAL A 233 -4.02 -9.71 -9.41
C VAL A 233 -3.03 -8.70 -10.01
N PRO A 234 -3.44 -7.47 -10.32
CA PRO A 234 -2.52 -6.39 -10.70
C PRO A 234 -1.54 -6.06 -9.56
N ILE A 235 -0.26 -5.90 -9.88
CA ILE A 235 0.80 -5.69 -8.89
C ILE A 235 1.50 -4.36 -9.09
N LEU A 236 1.69 -3.61 -8.01
CA LEU A 236 2.63 -2.51 -7.92
C LEU A 236 3.70 -2.89 -6.87
N HIS A 237 4.88 -3.30 -7.33
CA HIS A 237 5.97 -3.73 -6.46
C HIS A 237 6.94 -2.58 -6.21
N LEU A 238 7.00 -2.11 -4.98
CA LEU A 238 7.84 -1.01 -4.51
C LEU A 238 9.04 -1.56 -3.75
N ILE A 239 10.07 -1.92 -4.49
CA ILE A 239 11.33 -2.46 -3.96
C ILE A 239 12.50 -1.66 -4.54
N THR A 240 13.49 -1.33 -3.72
CA THR A 240 14.69 -0.65 -4.20
C THR A 240 15.61 -1.61 -4.95
N ASN A 241 16.18 -1.13 -6.07
CA ASN A 241 17.16 -1.90 -6.83
C ASN A 241 18.27 -0.97 -7.35
N PRO A 242 19.53 -1.12 -6.89
CA PRO A 242 20.06 -2.24 -6.10
C PRO A 242 19.51 -2.30 -4.67
N PHE A 243 19.54 -3.49 -4.08
CA PHE A 243 19.16 -3.73 -2.69
C PHE A 243 20.08 -2.97 -1.73
N PRO A 244 19.61 -2.60 -0.51
CA PRO A 244 20.45 -1.98 0.50
C PRO A 244 21.68 -2.83 0.82
N ASN A 245 22.83 -2.19 1.05
CA ASN A 245 24.07 -2.90 1.38
C ASN A 245 23.96 -3.73 2.68
N VAL A 246 22.98 -3.43 3.51
CA VAL A 246 22.68 -4.12 4.76
C VAL A 246 21.76 -5.34 4.58
N TRP A 247 21.25 -5.56 3.36
CA TRP A 247 20.38 -6.67 3.06
C TRP A 247 20.96 -8.01 3.52
N HIS A 248 20.17 -8.76 4.28
CA HIS A 248 20.51 -10.06 4.84
C HIS A 248 21.82 -10.09 5.64
N ASN A 249 22.15 -9.02 6.36
CA ASN A 249 23.23 -9.01 7.34
C ASN A 249 22.84 -8.20 8.60
N MET A 250 23.52 -8.45 9.71
CA MET A 250 23.22 -7.84 11.02
C MET A 250 23.29 -6.31 11.07
N GLY A 251 23.75 -5.68 9.98
CA GLY A 251 23.71 -4.23 9.80
C GLY A 251 22.33 -3.69 9.47
N ASP A 252 21.37 -4.56 9.09
CA ASP A 252 19.99 -4.12 8.85
C ASP A 252 19.22 -3.92 10.15
N ASN A 253 19.58 -2.86 10.83
CA ASN A 253 19.02 -2.40 12.10
C ASN A 253 18.63 -0.92 12.01
N LYS A 254 18.23 -0.31 13.11
CA LYS A 254 17.79 1.09 13.14
C LYS A 254 18.80 2.09 12.55
N ASP A 255 20.09 1.77 12.57
CA ASP A 255 21.14 2.67 12.08
C ASP A 255 21.29 2.60 10.54
N ALA A 256 20.67 1.62 9.91
CA ALA A 256 20.54 1.53 8.45
C ALA A 256 19.45 2.44 7.88
N LEU A 257 18.54 2.93 8.72
CA LEU A 257 17.43 3.78 8.29
C LEU A 257 17.86 5.24 8.20
N ASP A 258 17.47 5.88 7.10
CA ASP A 258 17.51 7.33 6.94
C ASP A 258 16.14 7.92 7.29
N LEU A 259 16.06 8.70 8.37
CA LEU A 259 14.80 9.25 8.85
C LEU A 259 14.16 10.24 7.87
N ASP A 260 14.93 10.96 7.06
CA ASP A 260 14.37 11.84 6.04
C ASP A 260 13.79 11.04 4.87
N VAL A 261 14.45 9.93 4.49
CA VAL A 261 13.91 8.96 3.54
C VAL A 261 12.62 8.35 4.08
N CYS A 262 12.59 7.92 5.35
CA CYS A 262 11.38 7.36 5.96
C CYS A 262 10.23 8.38 6.00
N ARG A 263 10.48 9.64 6.37
CA ARG A 263 9.46 10.71 6.35
C ARG A 263 8.91 10.95 4.95
N ARG A 264 9.77 10.91 3.94
CA ARG A 264 9.35 11.08 2.55
C ARG A 264 8.52 9.90 2.06
N TRP A 265 8.86 8.66 2.44
CA TRP A 265 8.03 7.49 2.16
C TRP A 265 6.63 7.61 2.79
N ASN A 266 6.54 8.03 4.06
CA ASN A 266 5.26 8.29 4.71
C ASN A 266 4.43 9.30 3.90
N ALA A 267 5.03 10.42 3.48
CA ALA A 267 4.33 11.44 2.70
C ALA A 267 3.88 10.91 1.33
N VAL A 268 4.74 10.18 0.62
CA VAL A 268 4.44 9.60 -0.69
C VAL A 268 3.30 8.60 -0.59
N MET A 269 3.34 7.67 0.37
CA MET A 269 2.29 6.66 0.55
C MET A 269 0.95 7.26 0.96
N ARG A 270 0.95 8.28 1.81
CA ARG A 270 -0.27 9.02 2.17
C ARG A 270 -0.90 9.70 0.95
N VAL A 271 -0.11 10.41 0.14
CA VAL A 271 -0.61 11.13 -1.05
C VAL A 271 -1.09 10.13 -2.10
N PHE A 272 -0.29 9.12 -2.42
CA PHE A 272 -0.66 8.07 -3.37
C PHE A 272 -1.99 7.40 -2.99
N THR A 273 -2.11 6.97 -1.74
CA THR A 273 -3.31 6.27 -1.24
C THR A 273 -4.53 7.20 -1.21
N ALA A 274 -4.34 8.46 -0.79
CA ALA A 274 -5.42 9.45 -0.78
C ALA A 274 -5.94 9.75 -2.18
N GLU A 275 -5.06 9.88 -3.17
CA GLU A 275 -5.43 10.11 -4.56
C GLU A 275 -6.11 8.89 -5.18
N TYR A 276 -5.58 7.70 -4.97
CA TYR A 276 -6.19 6.46 -5.46
C TYR A 276 -7.62 6.28 -4.94
N LEU A 277 -7.84 6.60 -3.67
CA LEU A 277 -9.14 6.47 -3.01
C LEU A 277 -10.02 7.73 -3.13
N HIS A 278 -9.60 8.74 -3.86
CA HIS A 278 -10.32 10.00 -4.04
C HIS A 278 -10.73 10.64 -2.70
N LEU A 279 -9.80 10.69 -1.73
CA LEU A 279 -10.02 11.35 -0.44
C LEU A 279 -9.94 12.87 -0.61
N ALA A 280 -10.91 13.60 -0.07
CA ALA A 280 -10.89 15.05 -0.12
C ALA A 280 -9.99 15.64 0.96
N PRO A 281 -9.24 16.73 0.67
CA PRO A 281 -8.40 17.40 1.67
C PRO A 281 -9.16 17.86 2.91
N ASP A 282 -10.43 18.21 2.76
CA ASP A 282 -11.29 18.74 3.84
C ASP A 282 -12.06 17.65 4.59
N ASP A 283 -11.98 16.37 4.17
CA ASP A 283 -12.71 15.27 4.79
C ASP A 283 -12.36 15.08 6.27
N GLY A 284 -11.13 15.30 6.67
CA GLY A 284 -10.67 15.16 8.05
C GLY A 284 -10.56 16.44 8.86
N ALA A 285 -10.88 17.58 8.25
CA ALA A 285 -10.79 18.86 8.95
C ALA A 285 -11.93 19.03 9.96
N PRO A 286 -11.67 19.45 11.20
CA PRO A 286 -12.73 19.81 12.13
C PRO A 286 -13.55 20.95 11.50
N LYS A 287 -14.85 20.76 11.34
CA LYS A 287 -15.75 21.80 10.83
C LYS A 287 -15.63 23.02 11.74
N ARG A 288 -14.99 24.08 11.26
CA ARG A 288 -14.97 25.37 11.97
C ARG A 288 -16.36 25.94 11.88
N ARG A 289 -17.00 26.14 13.02
CA ARG A 289 -18.29 26.85 13.08
C ARG A 289 -18.10 28.24 12.46
N GLY A 290 -18.68 28.48 11.27
CA GLY A 290 -18.81 29.82 10.65
C GLY A 290 -18.08 30.04 9.33
N GLU A 291 -17.51 29.01 8.66
CA GLU A 291 -16.79 29.20 7.38
C GLU A 291 -17.59 28.83 6.12
N ASP A 292 -18.88 28.49 6.24
CA ASP A 292 -19.69 28.09 5.07
C ASP A 292 -20.06 29.27 4.13
N GLU A 293 -19.70 30.51 4.46
CA GLU A 293 -20.07 31.69 3.65
C GLU A 293 -18.92 32.33 2.85
N TYR A 294 -17.65 31.92 3.03
CA TYR A 294 -16.51 32.69 2.47
C TYR A 294 -15.62 31.98 1.44
N ARG A 295 -15.81 30.69 1.16
CA ARG A 295 -14.86 29.94 0.30
C ARG A 295 -15.21 29.80 -1.17
N SER A 296 -16.44 30.09 -1.60
CA SER A 296 -16.81 30.00 -3.03
C SER A 296 -16.20 31.11 -3.89
N ASP A 297 -15.90 32.26 -3.31
CA ASP A 297 -15.49 33.44 -4.07
C ASP A 297 -13.96 33.60 -4.24
N GLU A 298 -13.15 33.03 -3.37
CA GLU A 298 -11.68 33.18 -3.47
C GLU A 298 -11.04 32.22 -4.48
N LEU A 299 -11.54 31.02 -4.66
CA LEU A 299 -11.05 30.07 -5.68
C LEU A 299 -11.37 30.52 -7.11
N VAL A 300 -12.44 31.31 -7.29
CA VAL A 300 -12.79 31.90 -8.59
C VAL A 300 -11.86 33.07 -8.94
N ARG A 301 -11.39 33.85 -7.95
CA ARG A 301 -10.49 34.99 -8.18
C ARG A 301 -9.07 34.59 -8.55
N VAL A 302 -8.55 33.49 -8.01
CA VAL A 302 -7.19 33.00 -8.36
C VAL A 302 -7.11 32.48 -9.80
N ARG A 303 -8.22 31.94 -10.35
CA ARG A 303 -8.27 31.50 -11.76
C ARG A 303 -8.45 32.65 -12.77
N ALA A 304 -9.01 33.77 -12.36
CA ALA A 304 -9.22 34.92 -13.26
C ALA A 304 -8.01 35.86 -13.35
N GLY A 305 -7.03 35.76 -12.45
CA GLY A 305 -5.84 36.61 -12.42
C GLY A 305 -4.63 36.10 -13.19
N ALA A 306 -4.67 34.89 -13.77
CA ALA A 306 -3.54 34.27 -14.47
C ALA A 306 -3.61 34.40 -16.02
N GLY A 307 -4.51 35.23 -16.55
CA GLY A 307 -4.74 35.35 -17.99
C GLY A 307 -4.73 36.80 -18.48
N SER A 308 -3.70 37.59 -18.17
CA SER A 308 -3.36 38.81 -18.92
C SER A 308 -2.06 39.42 -18.38
N GLY A 309 -0.94 39.13 -19.07
CA GLY A 309 0.38 39.69 -18.84
C GLY A 309 1.39 38.99 -19.72
#